data_4a00cb993e0ec69f8d828c7f127ace7b
#
_entry.id   4a00cb993e0ec69f8d828c7f127ace7b
#
_cell.length_a   1.000
_cell.length_b   1.000
_cell.length_c   1.000
_cell.angle_alpha   90.00
_cell.angle_beta   90.00
_cell.angle_gamma   90.00
#
_symmetry.space_group_name_H-M   'P 1'
#
loop_
_entity.id
_entity.type
_entity.pdbx_description
1 polymer ?
#
loop_
_entity_poly.entity_id
_entity_poly.type
_entity_poly.pdbx_seq_one_letter_code
_entity_poly.pdbx_strand_id
1 'polypeptide(L)'
;MPKFVDAALRRQEVVEAVFRIVAADGLEKASLREVADEAELAVGSVRHYFASSDELLAHAFGVVVDRIVGRLTAADERLAEAQPGTPEHHRGVLTLLGELLPLDDERAVDACVWMAFKNAARTRPFLAAEADRSHRAVAAIVGRLVMDLSSAADTDAAVDQQRLVTEAERLLATLDGLTMHALLQPEWMTAQMCGDVLESHLAGLGSYAGSH
;
A
#
# COMPACT_ATOMS: atom_id res chain seq x y z
N MET A 1 21.91 36.11 -4.95
CA MET A 1 22.13 35.19 -3.83
C MET A 1 21.80 33.78 -4.31
N PRO A 2 22.67 32.79 -4.20
CA PRO A 2 22.31 31.41 -4.54
C PRO A 2 21.24 30.96 -3.55
N LYS A 3 20.06 30.57 -4.10
CA LYS A 3 19.02 29.91 -3.32
C LYS A 3 19.61 28.56 -2.88
N PHE A 4 19.88 28.40 -1.58
CA PHE A 4 20.15 27.08 -1.01
C PHE A 4 18.89 26.26 -1.26
N VAL A 5 18.90 25.46 -2.28
CA VAL A 5 17.82 24.50 -2.51
C VAL A 5 18.07 23.38 -1.53
N ASP A 6 17.09 23.12 -0.70
CA ASP A 6 17.14 22.02 0.28
C ASP A 6 17.36 20.70 -0.47
N ALA A 7 18.46 20.00 -0.14
CA ALA A 7 18.78 18.72 -0.77
C ALA A 7 17.70 17.66 -0.58
N ALA A 8 17.00 17.71 0.56
CA ALA A 8 15.88 16.81 0.84
C ALA A 8 14.69 17.10 -0.09
N LEU A 9 14.36 18.38 -0.29
CA LEU A 9 13.30 18.79 -1.22
C LEU A 9 13.61 18.34 -2.65
N ARG A 10 14.86 18.50 -3.09
CA ARG A 10 15.27 18.06 -4.44
C ARG A 10 15.20 16.53 -4.60
N ARG A 11 15.60 15.77 -3.59
CA ARG A 11 15.43 14.31 -3.62
C ARG A 11 13.95 13.92 -3.75
N GLN A 12 13.09 14.62 -3.04
CA GLN A 12 11.64 14.41 -3.12
C GLN A 12 11.09 14.73 -4.51
N GLU A 13 11.47 15.86 -5.13
CA GLU A 13 11.07 16.21 -6.49
C GLU A 13 11.45 15.12 -7.51
N VAL A 14 12.67 14.55 -7.39
CA VAL A 14 13.12 13.44 -8.23
C VAL A 14 12.28 12.18 -8.00
N VAL A 15 11.93 11.86 -6.78
CA VAL A 15 11.06 10.70 -6.46
C VAL A 15 9.65 10.89 -7.01
N GLU A 16 9.08 12.10 -6.90
CA GLU A 16 7.77 12.40 -7.50
C GLU A 16 7.78 12.25 -9.03
N ALA A 17 8.88 12.62 -9.68
CA ALA A 17 9.03 12.37 -11.13
C ALA A 17 9.06 10.87 -11.45
N VAL A 18 9.74 10.05 -10.63
CA VAL A 18 9.67 8.57 -10.76
C VAL A 18 8.23 8.09 -10.67
N PHE A 19 7.44 8.59 -9.70
CA PHE A 19 6.06 8.16 -9.51
C PHE A 19 5.18 8.52 -10.71
N ARG A 20 5.33 9.72 -11.27
CA ARG A 20 4.59 10.13 -12.48
C ARG A 20 4.92 9.24 -13.67
N ILE A 21 6.22 8.97 -13.93
CA ILE A 21 6.65 8.10 -15.03
C ILE A 21 6.13 6.68 -14.81
N VAL A 22 6.26 6.12 -13.60
CA VAL A 22 5.83 4.74 -13.32
C VAL A 22 4.32 4.61 -13.47
N ALA A 23 3.55 5.58 -13.01
CA ALA A 23 2.09 5.57 -13.12
C ALA A 23 1.60 5.72 -14.58
N ALA A 24 2.28 6.53 -15.40
CA ALA A 24 1.87 6.79 -16.79
C ALA A 24 2.44 5.75 -17.78
N ASP A 25 3.73 5.43 -17.68
CA ASP A 25 4.48 4.71 -18.73
C ASP A 25 5.09 3.38 -18.25
N GLY A 26 4.99 3.11 -16.95
CA GLY A 26 5.53 1.91 -16.31
C GLY A 26 6.98 2.02 -15.88
N LEU A 27 7.40 1.08 -15.01
CA LEU A 27 8.69 1.09 -14.32
C LEU A 27 9.90 1.07 -15.28
N GLU A 28 9.78 0.43 -16.43
CA GLU A 28 10.87 0.28 -17.42
C GLU A 28 11.27 1.63 -18.04
N LYS A 29 10.41 2.63 -17.98
CA LYS A 29 10.68 3.99 -18.47
C LYS A 29 11.42 4.87 -17.46
N ALA A 30 11.42 4.53 -16.18
CA ALA A 30 12.02 5.34 -15.12
C ALA A 30 13.57 5.23 -15.10
N SER A 31 14.22 5.69 -16.16
CA SER A 31 15.67 5.84 -16.22
C SER A 31 16.13 7.18 -15.61
N LEU A 32 17.41 7.30 -15.20
CA LEU A 32 17.95 8.58 -14.69
C LEU A 32 17.75 9.76 -15.66
N ARG A 33 17.76 9.49 -16.97
CA ARG A 33 17.55 10.51 -17.99
C ARG A 33 16.09 10.94 -18.04
N GLU A 34 15.17 9.98 -18.19
CA GLU A 34 13.74 10.28 -18.25
C GLU A 34 13.25 10.96 -16.96
N VAL A 35 13.76 10.50 -15.79
CA VAL A 35 13.44 11.13 -14.51
C VAL A 35 14.00 12.55 -14.41
N ALA A 36 15.20 12.81 -14.94
CA ALA A 36 15.76 14.16 -14.98
C ALA A 36 14.93 15.08 -15.88
N ASP A 37 14.52 14.60 -17.05
CA ASP A 37 13.70 15.33 -18.00
C ASP A 37 12.31 15.63 -17.38
N GLU A 38 11.67 14.65 -16.74
CA GLU A 38 10.38 14.80 -16.04
C GLU A 38 10.45 15.75 -14.83
N ALA A 39 11.57 15.76 -14.12
CA ALA A 39 11.80 16.66 -12.98
C ALA A 39 12.28 18.06 -13.38
N GLU A 40 12.44 18.34 -14.69
CA GLU A 40 13.04 19.57 -15.22
C GLU A 40 14.44 19.85 -14.67
N LEU A 41 15.26 18.81 -14.49
CA LEU A 41 16.61 18.85 -13.97
C LEU A 41 17.64 18.38 -14.99
N ALA A 42 18.88 18.86 -14.86
CA ALA A 42 19.99 18.26 -15.58
C ALA A 42 20.26 16.84 -15.03
N VAL A 43 20.57 15.87 -15.91
CA VAL A 43 20.94 14.49 -15.50
C VAL A 43 22.07 14.47 -14.47
N GLY A 44 23.05 15.40 -14.58
CA GLY A 44 24.12 15.57 -13.60
C GLY A 44 23.63 15.93 -12.20
N SER A 45 22.52 16.70 -12.11
CA SER A 45 21.89 17.03 -10.82
C SER A 45 21.23 15.79 -10.19
N VAL A 46 20.54 14.97 -10.98
CA VAL A 46 19.95 13.72 -10.46
C VAL A 46 21.06 12.76 -10.01
N ARG A 47 22.16 12.64 -10.77
CA ARG A 47 23.32 11.83 -10.41
C ARG A 47 24.05 12.29 -9.16
N HIS A 48 23.88 13.55 -8.76
CA HIS A 48 24.41 14.03 -7.48
C HIS A 48 23.67 13.41 -6.29
N TYR A 49 22.38 13.09 -6.45
CA TYR A 49 21.54 12.49 -5.40
C TYR A 49 21.46 10.97 -5.46
N PHE A 50 21.58 10.38 -6.64
CA PHE A 50 21.44 8.95 -6.89
C PHE A 50 22.53 8.49 -7.89
N ALA A 51 23.44 7.63 -7.42
CA ALA A 51 24.57 7.18 -8.23
C ALA A 51 24.14 6.27 -9.41
N SER A 52 22.99 5.60 -9.30
CA SER A 52 22.46 4.69 -10.31
C SER A 52 20.93 4.73 -10.39
N SER A 53 20.36 4.19 -11.49
CA SER A 53 18.92 3.98 -11.60
C SER A 53 18.41 3.01 -10.54
N ASP A 54 19.18 1.96 -10.21
CA ASP A 54 18.80 0.98 -9.19
C ASP A 54 18.68 1.61 -7.81
N GLU A 55 19.63 2.50 -7.44
CA GLU A 55 19.56 3.26 -6.19
C GLU A 55 18.34 4.17 -6.16
N LEU A 56 18.08 4.91 -7.26
CA LEU A 56 16.91 5.77 -7.38
C LEU A 56 15.61 4.97 -7.23
N LEU A 57 15.49 3.86 -7.94
CA LEU A 57 14.29 3.03 -7.93
C LEU A 57 14.08 2.36 -6.56
N ALA A 58 15.14 1.86 -5.93
CA ALA A 58 15.05 1.31 -4.57
C ALA A 58 14.60 2.36 -3.55
N HIS A 59 15.15 3.58 -3.65
CA HIS A 59 14.73 4.69 -2.79
C HIS A 59 13.27 5.11 -3.05
N ALA A 60 12.86 5.22 -4.31
CA ALA A 60 11.48 5.54 -4.67
C ALA A 60 10.50 4.47 -4.16
N PHE A 61 10.86 3.18 -4.24
CA PHE A 61 10.07 2.11 -3.64
C PHE A 61 9.94 2.28 -2.12
N GLY A 62 11.05 2.57 -1.42
CA GLY A 62 11.00 2.87 0.00
C GLY A 62 10.04 4.01 0.34
N VAL A 63 10.05 5.10 -0.44
CA VAL A 63 9.16 6.25 -0.21
C VAL A 63 7.68 5.90 -0.38
N VAL A 64 7.29 5.17 -1.43
CA VAL A 64 5.87 4.77 -1.59
C VAL A 64 5.43 3.80 -0.50
N VAL A 65 6.31 2.88 -0.07
CA VAL A 65 6.04 2.00 1.07
C VAL A 65 5.83 2.81 2.36
N ASP A 66 6.68 3.81 2.63
CA ASP A 66 6.54 4.67 3.81
C ASP A 66 5.24 5.48 3.79
N ARG A 67 4.81 5.98 2.63
CA ARG A 67 3.52 6.68 2.48
C ARG A 67 2.35 5.76 2.82
N ILE A 68 2.29 4.59 2.21
CA ILE A 68 1.20 3.61 2.44
C ILE A 68 1.19 3.16 3.89
N VAL A 69 2.34 2.76 4.44
CA VAL A 69 2.45 2.31 5.84
C VAL A 69 2.13 3.43 6.82
N GLY A 70 2.52 4.67 6.52
CA GLY A 70 2.18 5.84 7.33
C GLY A 70 0.68 6.09 7.40
N ARG A 71 -0.04 6.02 6.25
CA ARG A 71 -1.51 6.13 6.22
C ARG A 71 -2.19 4.99 6.98
N LEU A 72 -1.72 3.75 6.79
CA LEU A 72 -2.24 2.58 7.51
C LEU A 72 -2.05 2.72 9.01
N THR A 73 -0.86 3.14 9.47
CA THR A 73 -0.58 3.32 10.90
C THR A 73 -1.48 4.38 11.50
N ALA A 74 -1.64 5.53 10.82
CA ALA A 74 -2.53 6.58 11.28
C ALA A 74 -4.02 6.16 11.32
N ALA A 75 -4.45 5.29 10.39
CA ALA A 75 -5.80 4.72 10.40
C ALA A 75 -5.98 3.68 11.53
N ASP A 76 -4.96 2.85 11.78
CA ASP A 76 -4.92 1.85 12.87
C ASP A 76 -4.99 2.52 14.26
N GLU A 77 -4.24 3.62 14.45
CA GLU A 77 -4.28 4.42 15.67
C GLU A 77 -5.69 5.00 15.92
N ARG A 78 -6.33 5.55 14.88
CA ARG A 78 -7.71 6.06 14.99
C ARG A 78 -8.72 4.94 15.27
N LEU A 79 -8.53 3.76 14.66
CA LEU A 79 -9.39 2.61 14.89
C LEU A 79 -9.31 2.12 16.35
N ALA A 80 -8.13 2.18 16.97
CA ALA A 80 -7.92 1.79 18.36
C ALA A 80 -8.72 2.67 19.38
N GLU A 81 -9.14 3.88 18.98
CA GLU A 81 -9.99 4.76 19.81
C GLU A 81 -11.47 4.36 19.77
N ALA A 82 -11.90 3.60 18.76
CA ALA A 82 -13.28 3.18 18.59
C ALA A 82 -13.60 1.90 19.40
N GLN A 83 -14.76 1.87 20.04
CA GLN A 83 -15.18 0.68 20.80
C GLN A 83 -15.50 -0.49 19.85
N PRO A 84 -14.88 -1.67 20.02
CA PRO A 84 -15.15 -2.85 19.21
C PRO A 84 -16.64 -3.21 19.12
N GLY A 85 -17.09 -3.63 17.94
CA GLY A 85 -18.48 -4.02 17.70
C GLY A 85 -19.45 -2.86 17.46
N THR A 86 -19.00 -1.60 17.53
CA THR A 86 -19.84 -0.44 17.21
C THR A 86 -19.84 -0.13 15.70
N PRO A 87 -20.86 0.58 15.19
CA PRO A 87 -20.85 1.08 13.79
C PRO A 87 -19.67 2.00 13.49
N GLU A 88 -19.13 2.70 14.48
CA GLU A 88 -17.95 3.54 14.35
C GLU A 88 -16.69 2.71 14.14
N HIS A 89 -16.50 1.65 14.94
CA HIS A 89 -15.43 0.69 14.77
C HIS A 89 -15.49 0.01 13.39
N HIS A 90 -16.68 -0.43 12.96
CA HIS A 90 -16.85 -1.02 11.63
C HIS A 90 -16.43 -0.07 10.49
N ARG A 91 -16.84 1.22 10.55
CA ARG A 91 -16.41 2.24 9.61
C ARG A 91 -14.90 2.47 9.66
N GLY A 92 -14.31 2.44 10.85
CA GLY A 92 -12.85 2.55 11.05
C GLY A 92 -12.09 1.42 10.36
N VAL A 93 -12.59 0.19 10.45
CA VAL A 93 -12.02 -1.00 9.75
C VAL A 93 -12.05 -0.79 8.24
N LEU A 94 -13.18 -0.38 7.67
CA LEU A 94 -13.29 -0.12 6.23
C LEU A 94 -12.37 1.04 5.80
N THR A 95 -12.24 2.08 6.62
CA THR A 95 -11.32 3.19 6.36
C THR A 95 -9.87 2.70 6.33
N LEU A 96 -9.45 1.91 7.32
CA LEU A 96 -8.11 1.34 7.39
C LEU A 96 -7.79 0.49 6.17
N LEU A 97 -8.67 -0.43 5.80
CA LEU A 97 -8.50 -1.28 4.61
C LEU A 97 -8.52 -0.47 3.31
N GLY A 98 -9.31 0.61 3.27
CA GLY A 98 -9.39 1.56 2.17
C GLY A 98 -8.08 2.32 1.89
N GLU A 99 -7.17 2.41 2.88
CA GLU A 99 -5.86 3.03 2.67
C GLU A 99 -4.94 2.21 1.74
N LEU A 100 -5.26 0.94 1.52
CA LEU A 100 -4.58 0.06 0.55
C LEU A 100 -5.19 0.12 -0.85
N LEU A 101 -6.32 0.80 -1.03
CA LEU A 101 -7.08 0.82 -2.28
C LEU A 101 -6.94 2.17 -3.01
N PRO A 102 -6.97 2.19 -4.34
CA PRO A 102 -6.89 3.41 -5.15
C PRO A 102 -8.24 4.17 -5.18
N LEU A 103 -8.69 4.67 -4.02
CA LEU A 103 -10.00 5.31 -3.86
C LEU A 103 -10.03 6.81 -4.18
N ASP A 104 -8.87 7.40 -4.42
CA ASP A 104 -8.67 8.77 -4.92
C ASP A 104 -7.40 8.83 -5.78
N ASP A 105 -7.15 9.99 -6.40
CA ASP A 105 -6.04 10.17 -7.36
C ASP A 105 -4.66 9.95 -6.72
N GLU A 106 -4.45 10.39 -5.48
CA GLU A 106 -3.19 10.22 -4.77
C GLU A 106 -2.93 8.75 -4.46
N ARG A 107 -3.94 8.07 -3.88
CA ARG A 107 -3.86 6.63 -3.60
C ARG A 107 -3.75 5.80 -4.86
N ALA A 108 -4.37 6.23 -5.97
CA ALA A 108 -4.25 5.54 -7.25
C ALA A 108 -2.82 5.57 -7.78
N VAL A 109 -2.13 6.71 -7.70
CA VAL A 109 -0.71 6.81 -8.07
C VAL A 109 0.16 5.93 -7.17
N ASP A 110 0.01 6.04 -5.84
CA ASP A 110 0.78 5.24 -4.89
C ASP A 110 0.55 3.73 -5.08
N ALA A 111 -0.70 3.31 -5.29
CA ALA A 111 -1.05 1.91 -5.54
C ALA A 111 -0.46 1.38 -6.85
N CYS A 112 -0.53 2.17 -7.93
CA CYS A 112 0.07 1.83 -9.23
C CYS A 112 1.59 1.65 -9.09
N VAL A 113 2.26 2.60 -8.46
CA VAL A 113 3.71 2.59 -8.22
C VAL A 113 4.09 1.38 -7.35
N TRP A 114 3.39 1.17 -6.23
CA TRP A 114 3.63 0.06 -5.33
C TRP A 114 3.48 -1.31 -6.01
N MET A 115 2.42 -1.52 -6.80
CA MET A 115 2.19 -2.75 -7.56
C MET A 115 3.29 -2.98 -8.61
N ALA A 116 3.71 -1.93 -9.32
CA ALA A 116 4.79 -2.02 -10.30
C ALA A 116 6.12 -2.46 -9.64
N PHE A 117 6.47 -1.88 -8.50
CA PHE A 117 7.67 -2.26 -7.75
C PHE A 117 7.59 -3.66 -7.15
N LYS A 118 6.46 -4.04 -6.54
CA LYS A 118 6.24 -5.41 -6.03
C LYS A 118 6.46 -6.45 -7.12
N ASN A 119 5.87 -6.24 -8.31
CA ASN A 119 6.06 -7.16 -9.43
C ASN A 119 7.52 -7.20 -9.90
N ALA A 120 8.19 -6.05 -10.00
CA ALA A 120 9.58 -5.97 -10.43
C ALA A 120 10.56 -6.63 -9.43
N ALA A 121 10.25 -6.63 -8.14
CA ALA A 121 11.09 -7.27 -7.10
C ALA A 121 11.28 -8.77 -7.34
N ARG A 122 10.39 -9.44 -8.06
CA ARG A 122 10.55 -10.84 -8.47
C ARG A 122 11.81 -11.11 -9.31
N THR A 123 12.23 -10.13 -10.10
CA THR A 123 13.32 -10.28 -11.07
C THR A 123 14.47 -9.30 -10.85
N ARG A 124 14.31 -8.34 -9.92
CA ARG A 124 15.29 -7.30 -9.60
C ARG A 124 15.71 -7.40 -8.14
N PRO A 125 16.84 -8.07 -7.83
CA PRO A 125 17.27 -8.34 -6.44
C PRO A 125 17.44 -7.10 -5.57
N PHE A 126 17.78 -5.95 -6.15
CA PHE A 126 17.94 -4.70 -5.41
C PHE A 126 16.62 -4.15 -4.83
N LEU A 127 15.47 -4.63 -5.29
CA LEU A 127 14.14 -4.27 -4.76
C LEU A 127 13.64 -5.25 -3.69
N ALA A 128 14.28 -6.41 -3.50
CA ALA A 128 13.76 -7.48 -2.65
C ALA A 128 13.59 -7.05 -1.18
N ALA A 129 14.57 -6.30 -0.65
CA ALA A 129 14.51 -5.85 0.75
C ALA A 129 13.29 -4.95 1.03
N GLU A 130 12.98 -4.03 0.12
CA GLU A 130 11.82 -3.14 0.25
C GLU A 130 10.49 -3.88 0.04
N ALA A 131 10.46 -4.86 -0.87
CA ALA A 131 9.29 -5.71 -1.07
C ALA A 131 8.97 -6.53 0.20
N ASP A 132 10.00 -7.11 0.82
CA ASP A 132 9.89 -7.84 2.09
C ASP A 132 9.44 -6.92 3.25
N ARG A 133 10.00 -5.72 3.34
CA ARG A 133 9.61 -4.72 4.34
C ARG A 133 8.14 -4.35 4.20
N SER A 134 7.73 -4.05 2.97
CA SER A 134 6.35 -3.70 2.62
C SER A 134 5.39 -4.82 3.02
N HIS A 135 5.68 -6.06 2.62
CA HIS A 135 4.83 -7.20 2.94
C HIS A 135 4.69 -7.39 4.46
N ARG A 136 5.81 -7.40 5.21
CA ARG A 136 5.77 -7.56 6.67
C ARG A 136 4.98 -6.44 7.37
N ALA A 137 5.12 -5.19 6.94
CA ALA A 137 4.42 -4.07 7.54
C ALA A 137 2.90 -4.17 7.34
N VAL A 138 2.45 -4.43 6.10
CA VAL A 138 1.02 -4.59 5.78
C VAL A 138 0.45 -5.83 6.45
N ALA A 139 1.16 -6.97 6.37
CA ALA A 139 0.70 -8.23 6.99
C ALA A 139 0.57 -8.14 8.51
N ALA A 140 1.44 -7.36 9.18
CA ALA A 140 1.34 -7.14 10.62
C ALA A 140 0.06 -6.37 11.01
N ILE A 141 -0.32 -5.34 10.25
CA ILE A 141 -1.53 -4.55 10.50
C ILE A 141 -2.77 -5.39 10.20
N VAL A 142 -2.83 -6.02 9.02
CA VAL A 142 -3.96 -6.86 8.62
C VAL A 142 -4.12 -8.08 9.53
N GLY A 143 -3.01 -8.70 9.94
CA GLY A 143 -3.03 -9.84 10.85
C GLY A 143 -3.59 -9.48 12.23
N ARG A 144 -3.20 -8.31 12.80
CA ARG A 144 -3.80 -7.80 14.05
C ARG A 144 -5.29 -7.55 13.89
N LEU A 145 -5.68 -6.87 12.80
CA LEU A 145 -7.10 -6.59 12.52
C LEU A 145 -7.94 -7.88 12.46
N VAL A 146 -7.48 -8.91 11.74
CA VAL A 146 -8.17 -10.21 11.65
C VAL A 146 -8.24 -10.87 13.01
N MET A 147 -7.20 -10.80 13.83
CA MET A 147 -7.18 -11.34 15.19
C MET A 147 -8.20 -10.64 16.09
N ASP A 148 -8.27 -9.31 16.05
CA ASP A 148 -9.19 -8.51 16.85
C ASP A 148 -10.66 -8.78 16.45
N LEU A 149 -10.96 -8.83 15.15
CA LEU A 149 -12.29 -9.15 14.63
C LEU A 149 -12.73 -10.59 15.00
N SER A 150 -11.80 -11.54 14.94
CA SER A 150 -12.09 -12.95 15.31
C SER A 150 -12.30 -13.13 16.80
N SER A 151 -11.53 -12.44 17.63
CA SER A 151 -11.66 -12.50 19.11
C SER A 151 -12.96 -11.88 19.60
N ALA A 152 -13.48 -10.87 18.90
CA ALA A 152 -14.78 -10.26 19.24
C ALA A 152 -15.97 -11.18 18.90
N ALA A 153 -15.80 -12.11 17.96
CA ALA A 153 -16.86 -13.03 17.51
C ALA A 153 -16.94 -14.32 18.34
N ASP A 154 -15.85 -14.77 18.98
CA ASP A 154 -15.77 -16.07 19.66
C ASP A 154 -14.99 -15.96 20.98
N THR A 155 -15.71 -15.90 22.09
CA THR A 155 -15.12 -15.73 23.43
C THR A 155 -14.65 -17.05 24.08
N ASP A 156 -14.98 -18.21 23.51
CA ASP A 156 -14.77 -19.53 24.17
C ASP A 156 -13.87 -20.51 23.40
N ALA A 157 -13.50 -20.24 22.15
CA ALA A 157 -12.64 -21.12 21.36
C ALA A 157 -11.15 -20.77 21.48
N ALA A 158 -10.30 -21.78 21.68
CA ALA A 158 -8.88 -21.65 21.47
C ALA A 158 -8.66 -21.18 20.02
N VAL A 159 -8.11 -19.97 19.85
CA VAL A 159 -7.91 -19.36 18.54
C VAL A 159 -6.94 -20.24 17.74
N ASP A 160 -7.42 -20.85 16.66
CA ASP A 160 -6.58 -21.60 15.74
C ASP A 160 -5.67 -20.62 14.97
N GLN A 161 -4.40 -20.59 15.35
CA GLN A 161 -3.39 -19.73 14.73
C GLN A 161 -3.30 -19.93 13.22
N GLN A 162 -3.43 -21.18 12.74
CA GLN A 162 -3.37 -21.48 11.31
C GLN A 162 -4.58 -20.87 10.58
N ARG A 163 -5.75 -20.88 11.20
CA ARG A 163 -6.96 -20.25 10.65
C ARG A 163 -6.77 -18.73 10.54
N LEU A 164 -6.25 -18.07 11.58
CA LEU A 164 -5.99 -16.62 11.55
C LEU A 164 -5.01 -16.24 10.42
N VAL A 165 -3.94 -16.99 10.24
CA VAL A 165 -3.00 -16.76 9.14
C VAL A 165 -3.71 -16.91 7.80
N THR A 166 -4.52 -17.96 7.62
CA THR A 166 -5.27 -18.19 6.39
C THR A 166 -6.26 -17.05 6.09
N GLU A 167 -6.96 -16.53 7.10
CA GLU A 167 -7.89 -15.42 6.93
C GLU A 167 -7.16 -14.10 6.63
N ALA A 168 -6.02 -13.86 7.28
CA ALA A 168 -5.19 -12.69 6.97
C ALA A 168 -4.68 -12.72 5.53
N GLU A 169 -4.18 -13.86 5.06
CA GLU A 169 -3.74 -14.04 3.67
C GLU A 169 -4.91 -13.92 2.67
N ARG A 170 -6.10 -14.40 3.04
CA ARG A 170 -7.31 -14.26 2.23
C ARG A 170 -7.71 -12.80 2.08
N LEU A 171 -7.65 -12.01 3.16
CA LEU A 171 -7.94 -10.59 3.13
C LEU A 171 -6.87 -9.83 2.31
N LEU A 172 -5.58 -10.14 2.51
CA LEU A 172 -4.50 -9.55 1.71
C LEU A 172 -4.66 -9.82 0.20
N ALA A 173 -4.98 -11.07 -0.16
CA ALA A 173 -5.24 -11.43 -1.56
C ALA A 173 -6.47 -10.70 -2.14
N THR A 174 -7.50 -10.48 -1.32
CA THR A 174 -8.68 -9.69 -1.72
C THR A 174 -8.30 -8.24 -1.97
N LEU A 175 -7.51 -7.62 -1.07
CA LEU A 175 -7.05 -6.24 -1.21
C LEU A 175 -6.15 -6.06 -2.44
N ASP A 176 -5.17 -6.95 -2.66
CA ASP A 176 -4.33 -6.93 -3.86
C ASP A 176 -5.17 -7.08 -5.14
N GLY A 177 -6.18 -7.96 -5.13
CA GLY A 177 -7.11 -8.16 -6.25
C GLY A 177 -7.97 -6.92 -6.51
N LEU A 178 -8.55 -6.32 -5.48
CA LEU A 178 -9.33 -5.07 -5.59
C LEU A 178 -8.49 -3.93 -6.14
N THR A 179 -7.27 -3.76 -5.62
CA THR A 179 -6.32 -2.73 -6.07
C THR A 179 -6.04 -2.88 -7.56
N MET A 180 -5.71 -4.11 -8.00
CA MET A 180 -5.42 -4.38 -9.41
C MET A 180 -6.65 -4.12 -10.29
N HIS A 181 -7.84 -4.58 -9.89
CA HIS A 181 -9.07 -4.37 -10.66
C HIS A 181 -9.46 -2.90 -10.73
N ALA A 182 -9.33 -2.14 -9.64
CA ALA A 182 -9.66 -0.72 -9.62
C ALA A 182 -8.70 0.10 -10.51
N LEU A 183 -7.42 -0.26 -10.58
CA LEU A 183 -6.47 0.38 -11.50
C LEU A 183 -6.70 0.03 -12.97
N LEU A 184 -7.10 -1.21 -13.27
CA LEU A 184 -7.25 -1.67 -14.66
C LEU A 184 -8.66 -1.43 -15.22
N GLN A 185 -9.67 -1.35 -14.37
CA GLN A 185 -11.08 -1.26 -14.75
C GLN A 185 -11.85 -0.28 -13.86
N PRO A 186 -11.42 1.00 -13.80
CA PRO A 186 -11.95 1.98 -12.84
C PRO A 186 -13.46 2.28 -13.03
N GLU A 187 -13.98 2.14 -14.26
CA GLU A 187 -15.42 2.35 -14.53
C GLU A 187 -16.29 1.24 -13.90
N TRP A 188 -15.74 0.04 -13.76
CA TRP A 188 -16.44 -1.11 -13.18
C TRP A 188 -16.14 -1.25 -11.69
N MET A 189 -14.86 -1.22 -11.31
CA MET A 189 -14.41 -1.35 -9.92
C MET A 189 -14.33 0.03 -9.27
N THR A 190 -15.49 0.61 -8.99
CA THR A 190 -15.60 1.90 -8.32
C THR A 190 -15.25 1.81 -6.83
N ALA A 191 -15.04 2.95 -6.17
CA ALA A 191 -14.85 3.01 -4.72
C ALA A 191 -16.00 2.33 -3.95
N GLN A 192 -17.26 2.50 -4.43
CA GLN A 192 -18.42 1.83 -3.84
C GLN A 192 -18.31 0.30 -3.98
N MET A 193 -17.97 -0.21 -5.18
CA MET A 193 -17.81 -1.64 -5.40
C MET A 193 -16.69 -2.24 -4.54
N CYS A 194 -15.57 -1.52 -4.38
CA CYS A 194 -14.51 -1.94 -3.46
C CYS A 194 -15.03 -2.06 -2.02
N GLY A 195 -15.80 -1.08 -1.57
CA GLY A 195 -16.44 -1.09 -0.25
C GLY A 195 -17.40 -2.28 -0.07
N ASP A 196 -18.28 -2.52 -1.03
CA ASP A 196 -19.25 -3.62 -0.98
C ASP A 196 -18.56 -4.99 -0.92
N VAL A 197 -17.46 -5.18 -1.67
CA VAL A 197 -16.66 -6.42 -1.61
C VAL A 197 -15.98 -6.58 -0.26
N LEU A 198 -15.41 -5.50 0.30
CA LEU A 198 -14.79 -5.55 1.64
C LEU A 198 -15.82 -5.84 2.72
N GLU A 199 -16.98 -5.20 2.69
CA GLU A 199 -18.07 -5.47 3.63
C GLU A 199 -18.52 -6.94 3.57
N SER A 200 -18.71 -7.47 2.38
CA SER A 200 -19.05 -8.88 2.16
C SER A 200 -17.98 -9.83 2.71
N HIS A 201 -16.69 -9.49 2.51
CA HIS A 201 -15.58 -10.27 3.04
C HIS A 201 -15.54 -10.25 4.58
N LEU A 202 -15.69 -9.08 5.19
CA LEU A 202 -15.68 -8.90 6.65
C LEU A 202 -16.87 -9.60 7.32
N ALA A 203 -18.06 -9.55 6.72
CA ALA A 203 -19.23 -10.29 7.19
C ALA A 203 -18.97 -11.81 7.23
N GLY A 204 -18.20 -12.33 6.25
CA GLY A 204 -17.75 -13.72 6.24
C GLY A 204 -16.83 -14.10 7.39
N LEU A 205 -15.97 -13.18 7.85
CA LEU A 205 -15.08 -13.45 8.99
C LEU A 205 -15.86 -13.69 10.30
N GLY A 206 -16.96 -12.96 10.53
CA GLY A 206 -17.82 -13.11 11.72
C GLY A 206 -18.76 -14.33 11.68
N SER A 207 -19.21 -14.76 10.49
CA SER A 207 -20.20 -15.84 10.37
C SER A 207 -19.60 -17.25 10.39
N TYR A 208 -18.31 -17.43 10.13
CA TYR A 208 -17.62 -18.72 10.21
C TYR A 208 -17.39 -19.22 11.67
N ALA A 209 -17.58 -18.36 12.68
CA ALA A 209 -17.45 -18.75 14.09
C ALA A 209 -18.60 -19.63 14.60
N GLY A 210 -19.72 -19.74 13.87
CA GLY A 210 -20.94 -20.43 14.31
C GLY A 210 -21.24 -21.78 13.64
N SER A 211 -20.33 -22.37 12.88
CA SER A 211 -20.62 -23.57 12.08
C SER A 211 -19.70 -24.75 12.42
N HIS A 212 -19.67 -25.17 13.70
CA HIS A 212 -19.24 -26.54 14.12
C HIS A 212 -19.91 -26.97 15.43
#